data_1465b1749ba81c2d1b5cfea61aa8f5c9
#
_entry.id   1465b1749ba81c2d1b5cfea61aa8f5c9
#
_cell.length_a   1.000
_cell.length_b   1.000
_cell.length_c   1.000
_cell.angle_alpha   90.00
_cell.angle_beta   90.00
_cell.angle_gamma   90.00
#
_symmetry.space_group_name_H-M   'P 1'
#
loop_
_entity.id
_entity.type
_entity.pdbx_description
1 polymer ?
#
loop_
_entity_poly.entity_id
_entity_poly.type
_entity_poly.pdbx_seq_one_letter_code
_entity_poly.pdbx_strand_id
1 'polypeptide(L)'
;MKLIDKLKEDHIGNIYTNEEIDKILEENKYFPIECDEDNEEGIFKYTNTKSQIWVKYIRENEDYLISDITFCTKKKGKTKVRAFRTVEEIKSMMDYFRDKKKYDEFLIFVLGLFFARRIGDTLTLKWSDLYYENGRKKEILNTLLEDKTDKIIDIAITDVAWKYIDWYCDAANINPMEHINEDIFRCKQKDELPQNYTDEEYGKAIEKQEAAYRYQFQSAAKYNGIEGVSTHSTRKSFGRIAHEINKFDPDCLPTLQTVFGHSDLETTKIYIDIMAEKAEKMFNDVGKYISDIDKGIVPAIDNVPVIALKTNDLRDILKQAYLMGRENINKNNDIEIMNQLLSMVDEKRIS
;
A
#
# COMPACT_ATOMS: atom_id res chain seq x y z
N MET A 1 39.86 6.56 -2.03
CA MET A 1 39.67 5.21 -1.46
C MET A 1 38.40 5.24 -0.65
N LYS A 2 37.47 4.30 -0.83
CA LYS A 2 36.25 4.26 0.02
C LYS A 2 36.64 3.83 1.42
N LEU A 3 35.93 4.32 2.45
CA LEU A 3 36.19 3.97 3.85
C LEU A 3 36.38 2.46 4.05
N ILE A 4 35.53 1.67 3.39
CA ILE A 4 35.58 0.20 3.53
C ILE A 4 36.88 -0.41 2.99
N ASP A 5 37.39 0.11 1.88
CA ASP A 5 38.65 -0.39 1.30
C ASP A 5 39.82 -0.10 2.24
N LYS A 6 39.80 1.08 2.89
CA LYS A 6 40.79 1.46 3.91
C LYS A 6 40.70 0.58 5.14
N LEU A 7 39.48 0.36 5.68
CA LEU A 7 39.31 -0.53 6.85
C LEU A 7 39.74 -1.96 6.56
N LYS A 8 39.49 -2.46 5.35
CA LYS A 8 39.96 -3.80 4.95
C LYS A 8 41.48 -3.88 4.87
N GLU A 9 42.10 -2.90 4.25
CA GLU A 9 43.57 -2.85 4.07
C GLU A 9 44.29 -2.70 5.40
N ASP A 10 43.75 -1.88 6.34
CA ASP A 10 44.42 -1.56 7.59
C ASP A 10 44.21 -2.65 8.68
N HIS A 11 43.10 -3.42 8.63
CA HIS A 11 42.68 -4.22 9.78
C HIS A 11 42.48 -5.73 9.52
N ILE A 12 42.26 -6.19 8.28
CA ILE A 12 42.14 -7.64 8.01
C ILE A 12 43.47 -8.34 8.27
N GLY A 13 43.42 -9.45 8.98
CA GLY A 13 44.58 -10.24 9.38
C GLY A 13 45.28 -9.76 10.63
N ASN A 14 44.78 -8.72 11.30
CA ASN A 14 45.29 -8.23 12.58
C ASN A 14 44.40 -8.70 13.74
N ILE A 15 45.01 -8.80 14.93
CA ILE A 15 44.34 -9.21 16.16
C ILE A 15 44.05 -7.98 17.00
N TYR A 16 42.85 -7.89 17.56
CA TYR A 16 42.36 -6.78 18.37
C TYR A 16 41.53 -7.27 19.53
N THR A 17 41.55 -6.51 20.62
CA THR A 17 40.53 -6.65 21.69
C THR A 17 39.17 -6.11 21.21
N ASN A 18 38.09 -6.48 21.87
CA ASN A 18 36.77 -5.95 21.57
C ASN A 18 36.72 -4.42 21.67
N GLU A 19 37.33 -3.88 22.72
CA GLU A 19 37.40 -2.43 22.96
C GLU A 19 38.15 -1.67 21.86
N GLU A 20 39.19 -2.28 21.27
CA GLU A 20 39.92 -1.67 20.16
C GLU A 20 39.11 -1.67 18.86
N ILE A 21 38.37 -2.77 18.56
CA ILE A 21 37.46 -2.83 17.42
C ILE A 21 36.37 -1.78 17.55
N ASP A 22 35.73 -1.65 18.71
CA ASP A 22 34.74 -0.64 19.02
C ASP A 22 35.28 0.76 18.77
N LYS A 23 36.44 1.07 19.29
CA LYS A 23 37.10 2.37 19.13
C LYS A 23 37.38 2.70 17.67
N ILE A 24 37.93 1.75 16.90
CA ILE A 24 38.22 1.93 15.45
C ILE A 24 36.93 2.31 14.70
N LEU A 25 35.81 1.64 15.01
CA LEU A 25 34.55 1.86 14.31
C LEU A 25 33.80 3.10 14.80
N GLU A 26 33.89 3.44 16.09
CA GLU A 26 33.34 4.68 16.65
C GLU A 26 34.03 5.92 16.09
N GLU A 27 35.34 5.91 15.90
CA GLU A 27 36.09 6.97 15.23
C GLU A 27 35.57 7.21 13.78
N ASN A 28 35.03 6.16 13.15
CA ASN A 28 34.39 6.21 11.85
C ASN A 28 32.86 6.43 11.93
N LYS A 29 32.31 6.76 13.11
CA LYS A 29 30.89 7.02 13.39
C LYS A 29 29.99 5.81 13.20
N TYR A 30 30.48 4.62 13.50
CA TYR A 30 29.71 3.39 13.57
C TYR A 30 29.67 2.91 15.01
N PHE A 31 28.50 2.54 15.48
CA PHE A 31 28.23 2.12 16.86
C PHE A 31 27.78 0.67 16.91
N PRO A 32 28.13 -0.11 17.94
CA PRO A 32 27.80 -1.51 18.04
C PRO A 32 26.29 -1.72 18.12
N ILE A 33 25.78 -2.78 17.47
CA ILE A 33 24.39 -3.20 17.55
C ILE A 33 24.27 -4.51 18.29
N GLU A 34 25.15 -5.46 17.96
CA GLU A 34 25.08 -6.85 18.43
C GLU A 34 26.50 -7.41 18.41
N CYS A 35 26.92 -7.95 19.51
CA CYS A 35 28.20 -8.64 19.66
C CYS A 35 27.92 -10.08 20.09
N ASP A 36 28.39 -11.05 19.32
CA ASP A 36 28.29 -12.47 19.65
C ASP A 36 29.68 -12.88 20.15
N GLU A 37 29.93 -12.70 21.47
CA GLU A 37 31.28 -12.82 22.06
C GLU A 37 31.64 -14.24 22.42
N ASP A 38 30.70 -15.17 22.44
CA ASP A 38 30.89 -16.52 23.00
C ASP A 38 31.32 -17.59 21.98
N ASN A 39 31.37 -17.24 20.70
CA ASN A 39 31.67 -18.19 19.63
C ASN A 39 33.15 -18.15 19.20
N GLU A 40 33.69 -19.31 18.73
CA GLU A 40 35.03 -19.38 18.11
C GLU A 40 35.15 -18.56 16.82
N GLU A 41 34.06 -18.41 16.09
CA GLU A 41 33.94 -17.54 14.93
C GLU A 41 32.62 -16.78 14.98
N GLY A 42 32.62 -15.51 14.60
CA GLY A 42 31.41 -14.71 14.65
C GLY A 42 31.47 -13.42 13.84
N ILE A 43 30.48 -12.57 14.07
CA ILE A 43 30.34 -11.28 13.39
C ILE A 43 29.96 -10.21 14.40
N PHE A 44 30.84 -9.22 14.57
CA PHE A 44 30.46 -7.97 15.22
C PHE A 44 29.70 -7.07 14.24
N LYS A 45 28.57 -6.52 14.64
CA LYS A 45 27.73 -5.68 13.79
C LYS A 45 27.71 -4.25 14.32
N TYR A 46 28.08 -3.32 13.48
CA TYR A 46 28.10 -1.87 13.77
C TYR A 46 27.19 -1.12 12.81
N THR A 47 26.63 -0.02 13.28
CA THR A 47 25.66 0.77 12.50
C THR A 47 25.89 2.26 12.61
N ASN A 48 25.53 2.96 11.56
CA ASN A 48 25.23 4.40 11.61
C ASN A 48 23.85 4.67 10.99
N THR A 49 23.49 5.93 10.77
CA THR A 49 22.18 6.31 10.19
C THR A 49 21.94 5.76 8.79
N LYS A 50 22.99 5.43 8.01
CA LYS A 50 22.87 5.10 6.57
C LYS A 50 23.30 3.67 6.23
N SER A 51 24.16 3.05 7.04
CA SER A 51 24.83 1.81 6.68
C SER A 51 25.19 0.97 7.90
N GLN A 52 25.60 -0.26 7.65
CA GLN A 52 26.16 -1.18 8.65
C GLN A 52 27.54 -1.65 8.17
N ILE A 53 28.41 -1.92 9.14
CA ILE A 53 29.68 -2.63 8.93
C ILE A 53 29.59 -3.93 9.74
N TRP A 54 29.90 -5.03 9.12
CA TRP A 54 30.00 -6.35 9.73
C TRP A 54 31.46 -6.77 9.71
N VAL A 55 32.00 -6.99 10.90
CA VAL A 55 33.39 -7.43 11.11
C VAL A 55 33.35 -8.90 11.46
N LYS A 56 33.81 -9.76 10.54
CA LYS A 56 33.98 -11.18 10.81
C LYS A 56 35.27 -11.41 11.57
N TYR A 57 35.21 -12.21 12.62
CA TYR A 57 36.32 -12.53 13.44
C TYR A 57 36.50 -14.05 13.63
N ILE A 58 37.72 -14.44 13.98
CA ILE A 58 38.06 -15.73 14.58
C ILE A 58 38.66 -15.44 15.95
N ARG A 59 38.18 -16.11 17.00
CA ARG A 59 38.64 -15.89 18.37
C ARG A 59 40.01 -16.52 18.56
N GLU A 60 40.97 -15.74 19.06
CA GLU A 60 42.29 -16.18 19.41
C GLU A 60 42.56 -15.84 20.91
N ASN A 61 42.28 -16.78 21.81
CA ASN A 61 42.30 -16.61 23.27
C ASN A 61 41.24 -15.60 23.75
N GLU A 62 41.67 -14.44 24.27
CA GLU A 62 40.79 -13.34 24.69
C GLU A 62 40.61 -12.27 23.61
N ASP A 63 41.29 -12.39 22.47
CA ASP A 63 41.32 -11.42 21.37
C ASP A 63 40.65 -11.98 20.12
N TYR A 64 40.52 -11.14 19.09
CA TYR A 64 39.78 -11.43 17.86
C TYR A 64 40.63 -11.11 16.64
N LEU A 65 40.93 -12.14 15.82
CA LEU A 65 41.51 -11.98 14.50
C LEU A 65 40.46 -11.54 13.50
N ILE A 66 40.59 -10.37 12.91
CA ILE A 66 39.65 -9.89 11.90
C ILE A 66 39.88 -10.63 10.58
N SER A 67 38.91 -11.46 10.18
CA SER A 67 38.98 -12.28 8.97
C SER A 67 38.35 -11.61 7.73
N ASP A 68 37.33 -10.79 7.90
CA ASP A 68 36.71 -9.99 6.82
C ASP A 68 35.93 -8.78 7.38
N ILE A 69 35.79 -7.74 6.58
CA ILE A 69 34.97 -6.57 6.88
C ILE A 69 33.99 -6.34 5.73
N THR A 70 32.71 -6.46 5.98
CA THR A 70 31.66 -6.29 4.98
C THR A 70 30.87 -5.01 5.22
N PHE A 71 30.69 -4.22 4.18
CA PHE A 71 29.85 -3.02 4.20
C PHE A 71 28.44 -3.34 3.66
N CYS A 72 27.45 -3.09 4.49
CA CYS A 72 26.05 -3.24 4.11
C CYS A 72 25.39 -1.87 4.14
N THR A 73 24.98 -1.36 2.98
CA THR A 73 24.04 -0.23 2.99
C THR A 73 22.75 -0.70 3.67
N LYS A 74 22.30 0.05 4.68
CA LYS A 74 20.93 -0.17 5.16
C LYS A 74 20.03 -0.02 3.93
N LYS A 75 19.49 -1.13 3.44
CA LYS A 75 18.31 -1.02 2.59
C LYS A 75 17.34 -0.20 3.44
N LYS A 76 17.08 1.05 3.03
CA LYS A 76 15.92 1.76 3.57
C LYS A 76 14.79 0.74 3.49
N GLY A 77 14.35 0.24 4.65
CA GLY A 77 13.17 -0.59 4.68
C GLY A 77 12.15 0.24 3.92
N LYS A 78 11.66 -0.27 2.78
CA LYS A 78 10.53 0.36 2.14
C LYS A 78 9.48 0.35 3.22
N THR A 79 9.25 1.51 3.84
CA THR A 79 8.14 1.67 4.78
C THR A 79 6.94 1.24 3.98
N LYS A 80 6.39 0.07 4.35
CA LYS A 80 5.31 -0.54 3.59
C LYS A 80 4.11 0.35 3.77
N VAL A 81 3.90 1.25 2.82
CA VAL A 81 2.73 2.13 2.81
C VAL A 81 1.50 1.24 2.73
N ARG A 82 0.57 1.39 3.67
CA ARG A 82 -0.68 0.64 3.72
C ARG A 82 -1.85 1.38 3.08
N ALA A 83 -2.92 0.67 2.76
CA ALA A 83 -4.22 1.26 2.47
C ALA A 83 -4.81 1.93 3.74
N PHE A 84 -5.77 2.83 3.58
CA PHE A 84 -6.62 3.27 4.69
C PHE A 84 -7.47 2.09 5.16
N ARG A 85 -7.55 1.89 6.47
CA ARG A 85 -8.17 0.70 7.07
C ARG A 85 -9.66 0.88 7.34
N THR A 86 -10.07 2.09 7.65
CA THR A 86 -11.45 2.39 8.05
C THR A 86 -12.03 3.58 7.29
N VAL A 87 -13.34 3.69 7.30
CA VAL A 87 -14.08 4.84 6.74
C VAL A 87 -13.69 6.12 7.46
N GLU A 88 -13.46 6.04 8.77
CA GLU A 88 -13.08 7.18 9.63
C GLU A 88 -11.72 7.73 9.24
N GLU A 89 -10.75 6.87 8.91
CA GLU A 89 -9.44 7.31 8.42
C GLU A 89 -9.59 8.12 7.12
N ILE A 90 -10.38 7.62 6.15
CA ILE A 90 -10.61 8.33 4.89
C ILE A 90 -11.33 9.65 5.15
N LYS A 91 -12.41 9.61 5.96
CA LYS A 91 -13.20 10.79 6.28
C LYS A 91 -12.37 11.87 6.97
N SER A 92 -11.56 11.50 7.97
CA SER A 92 -10.74 12.45 8.72
C SER A 92 -9.67 13.13 7.85
N MET A 93 -9.11 12.41 6.88
CA MET A 93 -8.20 12.99 5.89
C MET A 93 -8.92 14.01 5.00
N MET A 94 -10.11 13.66 4.49
CA MET A 94 -10.92 14.57 3.67
C MET A 94 -11.31 15.84 4.44
N ASP A 95 -11.77 15.67 5.68
CA ASP A 95 -12.19 16.79 6.56
C ASP A 95 -10.97 17.68 6.88
N TYR A 96 -9.82 17.09 7.20
CA TYR A 96 -8.58 17.85 7.44
C TYR A 96 -8.23 18.77 6.27
N PHE A 97 -8.23 18.24 5.04
CA PHE A 97 -7.87 19.06 3.88
C PHE A 97 -8.89 20.16 3.61
N ARG A 98 -10.18 19.88 3.81
CA ARG A 98 -11.25 20.90 3.69
C ARG A 98 -11.12 22.01 4.73
N ASP A 99 -11.00 21.64 6.00
CA ASP A 99 -10.91 22.57 7.12
C ASP A 99 -9.67 23.46 7.06
N LYS A 100 -8.57 22.90 6.58
CA LYS A 100 -7.31 23.63 6.38
C LYS A 100 -7.25 24.37 5.04
N LYS A 101 -8.32 24.33 4.24
CA LYS A 101 -8.39 24.93 2.88
C LYS A 101 -7.27 24.48 1.96
N LYS A 102 -6.85 23.22 2.10
CA LYS A 102 -5.85 22.55 1.26
C LYS A 102 -6.57 21.88 0.09
N TYR A 103 -7.04 22.69 -0.83
CA TYR A 103 -7.96 22.25 -1.88
C TYR A 103 -7.28 21.32 -2.89
N ASP A 104 -6.03 21.59 -3.27
CA ASP A 104 -5.27 20.73 -4.18
C ASP A 104 -5.01 19.36 -3.54
N GLU A 105 -4.59 19.33 -2.27
CA GLU A 105 -4.37 18.09 -1.54
C GLU A 105 -5.66 17.29 -1.37
N PHE A 106 -6.79 17.98 -1.18
CA PHE A 106 -8.11 17.36 -1.13
C PHE A 106 -8.44 16.70 -2.47
N LEU A 107 -8.29 17.42 -3.59
CA LEU A 107 -8.61 16.89 -4.90
C LEU A 107 -7.69 15.71 -5.27
N ILE A 108 -6.37 15.82 -5.02
CA ILE A 108 -5.42 14.72 -5.23
C ILE A 108 -5.80 13.49 -4.41
N PHE A 109 -6.22 13.70 -3.15
CA PHE A 109 -6.67 12.62 -2.28
C PHE A 109 -7.88 11.89 -2.87
N VAL A 110 -8.88 12.66 -3.28
CA VAL A 110 -10.13 12.12 -3.85
C VAL A 110 -9.88 11.44 -5.20
N LEU A 111 -9.15 12.09 -6.12
CA LEU A 111 -8.83 11.49 -7.41
C LEU A 111 -8.00 10.19 -7.26
N GLY A 112 -7.11 10.14 -6.28
CA GLY A 112 -6.38 8.92 -5.95
C GLY A 112 -7.29 7.77 -5.50
N LEU A 113 -8.41 8.07 -4.81
CA LEU A 113 -9.44 7.10 -4.42
C LEU A 113 -10.37 6.70 -5.57
N PHE A 114 -10.60 7.56 -6.57
CA PHE A 114 -11.50 7.26 -7.69
C PHE A 114 -10.78 6.72 -8.93
N PHE A 115 -9.61 7.26 -9.25
CA PHE A 115 -8.90 6.92 -10.49
C PHE A 115 -7.85 5.82 -10.29
N ALA A 116 -7.51 5.50 -9.07
CA ALA A 116 -6.51 4.48 -8.75
C ALA A 116 -5.15 4.69 -9.45
N ARG A 117 -4.77 5.94 -9.74
CA ARG A 117 -3.52 6.27 -10.42
C ARG A 117 -2.39 6.54 -9.44
N ARG A 118 -1.14 6.47 -9.93
CA ARG A 118 0.02 6.97 -9.17
C ARG A 118 -0.09 8.49 -9.06
N ILE A 119 0.47 9.04 -8.00
CA ILE A 119 0.41 10.50 -7.81
C ILE A 119 1.05 11.25 -8.97
N GLY A 120 2.17 10.77 -9.52
CA GLY A 120 2.81 11.38 -10.69
C GLY A 120 1.85 11.50 -11.87
N ASP A 121 1.15 10.41 -12.20
CA ASP A 121 0.15 10.40 -13.26
C ASP A 121 -1.00 11.39 -12.98
N THR A 122 -1.39 11.55 -11.70
CA THR A 122 -2.44 12.50 -11.32
C THR A 122 -1.99 13.95 -11.43
N LEU A 123 -0.73 14.22 -11.11
CA LEU A 123 -0.16 15.58 -11.12
C LEU A 123 0.03 16.14 -12.55
N THR A 124 0.05 15.26 -13.55
CA THR A 124 0.19 15.66 -14.96
C THR A 124 -1.15 15.90 -15.66
N LEU A 125 -2.28 15.69 -14.95
CA LEU A 125 -3.61 15.92 -15.49
C LEU A 125 -3.84 17.39 -15.84
N LYS A 126 -4.42 17.61 -17.01
CA LYS A 126 -4.90 18.92 -17.48
C LYS A 126 -6.41 19.00 -17.42
N TRP A 127 -6.93 20.20 -17.40
CA TRP A 127 -8.39 20.38 -17.48
C TRP A 127 -8.96 19.81 -18.78
N SER A 128 -8.20 19.86 -19.89
CA SER A 128 -8.59 19.22 -21.16
C SER A 128 -8.70 17.70 -21.09
N ASP A 129 -8.13 17.05 -20.07
CA ASP A 129 -8.31 15.62 -19.86
C ASP A 129 -9.69 15.31 -19.26
N LEU A 130 -10.29 16.25 -18.53
CA LEU A 130 -11.58 16.12 -17.87
C LEU A 130 -12.74 16.75 -18.65
N TYR A 131 -12.48 17.80 -19.42
CA TYR A 131 -13.50 18.53 -20.16
C TYR A 131 -13.24 18.51 -21.66
N TYR A 132 -14.30 18.55 -22.42
CA TYR A 132 -14.25 18.91 -23.85
C TYR A 132 -14.13 20.43 -24.01
N GLU A 133 -13.65 20.90 -25.16
CA GLU A 133 -13.53 22.34 -25.48
C GLU A 133 -14.85 23.12 -25.39
N ASN A 134 -15.97 22.43 -25.56
CA ASN A 134 -17.32 23.02 -25.43
C ASN A 134 -17.82 23.05 -23.95
N GLY A 135 -16.98 22.73 -22.98
CA GLY A 135 -17.30 22.73 -21.56
C GLY A 135 -18.07 21.49 -21.07
N ARG A 136 -18.35 20.52 -21.96
CA ARG A 136 -18.99 19.26 -21.55
C ARG A 136 -17.99 18.41 -20.78
N LYS A 137 -18.44 17.81 -19.68
CA LYS A 137 -17.68 16.85 -18.88
C LYS A 137 -17.46 15.55 -19.62
N LYS A 138 -16.26 14.98 -19.50
CA LYS A 138 -15.94 13.67 -20.06
C LYS A 138 -16.40 12.56 -19.11
N GLU A 139 -16.83 11.44 -19.68
CA GLU A 139 -17.24 10.25 -18.94
C GLU A 139 -16.04 9.29 -18.74
N ILE A 140 -15.02 9.41 -19.57
CA ILE A 140 -13.84 8.54 -19.57
C ILE A 140 -12.59 9.41 -19.68
N LEU A 141 -11.63 9.12 -18.82
CA LEU A 141 -10.26 9.61 -18.90
C LEU A 141 -9.40 8.54 -19.57
N ASN A 142 -8.90 8.81 -20.76
CA ASN A 142 -8.15 7.86 -21.60
C ASN A 142 -6.77 8.37 -22.01
N THR A 143 -6.25 9.40 -21.33
CA THR A 143 -5.02 10.10 -21.73
C THR A 143 -3.79 9.69 -20.93
N LEU A 144 -3.95 8.86 -19.89
CA LEU A 144 -2.84 8.48 -19.04
C LEU A 144 -2.12 7.24 -19.58
N LEU A 145 -0.99 7.46 -20.23
CA LEU A 145 0.08 6.47 -20.36
C LEU A 145 0.69 6.26 -18.97
N GLU A 146 0.67 5.02 -18.45
CA GLU A 146 1.45 4.72 -17.27
C GLU A 146 2.94 4.76 -17.61
N ASP A 147 3.71 5.68 -17.02
CA ASP A 147 5.15 5.87 -17.23
C ASP A 147 6.01 4.59 -17.19
N LYS A 148 5.51 3.52 -16.57
CA LYS A 148 6.25 2.25 -16.41
C LYS A 148 5.79 1.13 -17.33
N THR A 149 4.63 1.21 -17.94
CA THR A 149 4.03 0.07 -18.66
C THR A 149 3.55 0.40 -20.07
N ASP A 150 3.61 1.66 -20.48
CA ASP A 150 3.09 2.18 -21.78
C ASP A 150 1.65 1.73 -22.10
N LYS A 151 0.86 1.42 -21.07
CA LYS A 151 -0.54 0.98 -21.23
C LYS A 151 -1.47 2.15 -21.04
N ILE A 152 -2.36 2.34 -22.01
CA ILE A 152 -3.51 3.23 -21.87
C ILE A 152 -4.61 2.44 -21.15
N ILE A 153 -5.12 3.00 -20.06
CA ILE A 153 -6.24 2.42 -19.32
C ILE A 153 -7.35 3.46 -19.26
N ASP A 154 -8.52 3.07 -19.74
CA ASP A 154 -9.71 3.88 -19.64
C ASP A 154 -10.19 3.94 -18.18
N ILE A 155 -10.35 5.15 -17.66
CA ILE A 155 -10.84 5.40 -16.30
C ILE A 155 -12.20 6.05 -16.40
N ALA A 156 -13.22 5.40 -15.85
CA ALA A 156 -14.56 5.98 -15.77
C ALA A 156 -14.57 7.16 -14.77
N ILE A 157 -15.02 8.32 -15.24
CA ILE A 157 -15.25 9.48 -14.39
C ILE A 157 -16.72 9.48 -13.96
N THR A 158 -16.98 8.94 -12.79
CA THR A 158 -18.35 8.78 -12.28
C THR A 158 -18.98 10.12 -11.88
N ASP A 159 -20.31 10.18 -11.82
CA ASP A 159 -21.03 11.36 -11.31
C ASP A 159 -20.61 11.74 -9.89
N VAL A 160 -20.21 10.76 -9.07
CA VAL A 160 -19.71 11.00 -7.72
C VAL A 160 -18.35 11.66 -7.77
N ALA A 161 -17.44 11.23 -8.64
CA ALA A 161 -16.14 11.90 -8.83
C ALA A 161 -16.35 13.36 -9.29
N TRP A 162 -17.28 13.58 -10.22
CA TRP A 162 -17.64 14.91 -10.69
C TRP A 162 -18.13 15.85 -9.57
N LYS A 163 -18.90 15.37 -8.61
CA LYS A 163 -19.33 16.19 -7.46
C LYS A 163 -18.14 16.73 -6.64
N TYR A 164 -17.08 15.95 -6.53
CA TYR A 164 -15.88 16.39 -5.82
C TYR A 164 -15.02 17.34 -6.64
N ILE A 165 -14.95 17.12 -7.96
CA ILE A 165 -14.25 18.03 -8.88
C ILE A 165 -14.95 19.39 -8.93
N ASP A 166 -16.29 19.41 -9.05
CA ASP A 166 -17.08 20.62 -9.00
C ASP A 166 -16.91 21.36 -7.68
N TRP A 167 -17.00 20.64 -6.55
CA TRP A 167 -16.75 21.22 -5.24
C TRP A 167 -15.37 21.87 -5.13
N TYR A 168 -14.34 21.23 -5.68
CA TYR A 168 -12.99 21.79 -5.73
C TYR A 168 -12.94 23.08 -6.54
N CYS A 169 -13.54 23.09 -7.72
CA CYS A 169 -13.60 24.27 -8.59
C CYS A 169 -14.26 25.45 -7.86
N ASP A 170 -15.41 25.20 -7.20
CA ASP A 170 -16.14 26.20 -6.43
C ASP A 170 -15.29 26.70 -5.22
N ALA A 171 -14.71 25.77 -4.44
CA ALA A 171 -13.97 26.11 -3.23
C ALA A 171 -12.66 26.86 -3.51
N ALA A 172 -11.98 26.50 -4.61
CA ALA A 172 -10.74 27.13 -5.08
C ALA A 172 -10.99 28.35 -5.98
N ASN A 173 -12.26 28.63 -6.33
CA ASN A 173 -12.68 29.68 -7.26
C ASN A 173 -11.96 29.58 -8.63
N ILE A 174 -11.96 28.36 -9.20
CA ILE A 174 -11.34 28.04 -10.50
C ILE A 174 -12.43 27.78 -11.54
N ASN A 175 -12.34 28.45 -12.70
CA ASN A 175 -13.13 28.10 -13.86
C ASN A 175 -12.28 27.24 -14.81
N PRO A 176 -12.55 25.92 -14.93
CA PRO A 176 -11.77 25.03 -15.77
C PRO A 176 -11.65 25.46 -17.24
N MET A 177 -12.68 26.13 -17.76
CA MET A 177 -12.72 26.55 -19.17
C MET A 177 -11.77 27.70 -19.47
N GLU A 178 -11.43 28.52 -18.49
CA GLU A 178 -10.42 29.59 -18.64
C GLU A 178 -8.98 29.02 -18.65
N HIS A 179 -8.82 27.79 -18.13
CA HIS A 179 -7.54 27.10 -17.95
C HIS A 179 -7.47 25.77 -18.69
N ILE A 180 -8.28 25.56 -19.72
CA ILE A 180 -8.54 24.25 -20.34
C ILE A 180 -7.27 23.47 -20.74
N ASN A 181 -6.21 24.15 -21.14
CA ASN A 181 -4.93 23.56 -21.55
C ASN A 181 -3.87 23.56 -20.44
N GLU A 182 -4.21 24.03 -19.26
CA GLU A 182 -3.29 24.10 -18.13
C GLU A 182 -3.41 22.84 -17.25
N ASP A 183 -2.34 22.57 -16.52
CA ASP A 183 -2.33 21.50 -15.51
C ASP A 183 -3.32 21.84 -14.39
N ILE A 184 -4.08 20.83 -13.92
CA ILE A 184 -5.00 20.99 -12.79
C ILE A 184 -4.22 21.37 -11.53
N PHE A 185 -3.07 20.73 -11.32
CA PHE A 185 -2.19 20.93 -10.17
C PHE A 185 -0.95 21.73 -10.59
N ARG A 186 -0.94 23.02 -10.29
CA ARG A 186 0.15 23.90 -10.67
C ARG A 186 1.49 23.46 -10.05
N CYS A 187 2.49 23.25 -10.89
CA CYS A 187 3.84 22.87 -10.49
C CYS A 187 4.79 24.05 -10.59
N LYS A 188 5.12 24.67 -9.45
CA LYS A 188 6.08 25.80 -9.43
C LYS A 188 7.43 25.44 -10.06
N GLN A 189 7.90 24.22 -9.84
CA GLN A 189 9.16 23.74 -10.39
C GLN A 189 9.11 23.59 -11.92
N LYS A 190 7.93 23.29 -12.47
CA LYS A 190 7.70 23.28 -13.92
C LYS A 190 7.69 24.70 -14.49
N ASP A 191 7.07 25.65 -13.81
CA ASP A 191 7.04 27.06 -14.20
C ASP A 191 8.44 27.68 -14.25
N GLU A 192 9.40 27.14 -13.48
CA GLU A 192 10.81 27.57 -13.43
C GLU A 192 11.68 26.89 -14.50
N LEU A 193 11.16 25.92 -15.26
CA LEU A 193 11.92 25.23 -16.31
C LEU A 193 12.12 26.17 -17.53
N PRO A 194 13.27 26.05 -18.23
CA PRO A 194 13.49 26.79 -19.48
C PRO A 194 12.50 26.33 -20.56
N GLN A 195 12.23 27.17 -21.57
CA GLN A 195 11.25 26.84 -22.63
C GLN A 195 11.56 25.54 -23.40
N ASN A 196 12.82 25.13 -23.41
CA ASN A 196 13.32 23.93 -24.10
C ASN A 196 13.78 22.85 -23.11
N TYR A 197 13.05 22.68 -21.99
CA TYR A 197 13.38 21.66 -21.01
C TYR A 197 13.32 20.25 -21.63
N THR A 198 14.11 19.36 -21.07
CA THR A 198 14.12 17.93 -21.42
C THR A 198 13.09 17.16 -20.60
N ASP A 199 12.71 15.96 -21.08
CA ASP A 199 11.82 15.04 -20.34
C ASP A 199 12.38 14.69 -18.96
N GLU A 200 13.74 14.61 -18.82
CA GLU A 200 14.39 14.36 -17.55
C GLU A 200 14.21 15.53 -16.56
N GLU A 201 14.33 16.78 -17.04
CA GLU A 201 14.12 17.97 -16.21
C GLU A 201 12.65 18.08 -15.78
N TYR A 202 11.73 17.78 -16.68
CA TYR A 202 10.31 17.71 -16.36
C TYR A 202 10.01 16.62 -15.32
N GLY A 203 10.54 15.41 -15.52
CA GLY A 203 10.40 14.31 -14.55
C GLY A 203 10.92 14.68 -13.16
N LYS A 204 12.08 15.37 -13.06
CA LYS A 204 12.61 15.86 -11.78
C LYS A 204 11.71 16.92 -11.13
N ALA A 205 11.05 17.78 -11.92
CA ALA A 205 10.09 18.76 -11.39
C ALA A 205 8.87 18.07 -10.79
N ILE A 206 8.31 17.06 -11.49
CA ILE A 206 7.21 16.24 -10.97
C ILE A 206 7.61 15.47 -9.72
N GLU A 207 8.80 14.85 -9.66
CA GLU A 207 9.28 14.16 -8.47
C GLU A 207 9.36 15.06 -7.23
N LYS A 208 9.77 16.32 -7.40
CA LYS A 208 9.79 17.31 -6.32
C LYS A 208 8.37 17.67 -5.87
N GLN A 209 7.45 17.84 -6.82
CA GLN A 209 6.03 18.09 -6.53
C GLN A 209 5.41 16.90 -5.78
N GLU A 210 5.65 15.67 -6.23
CA GLU A 210 5.24 14.45 -5.53
C GLU A 210 5.75 14.41 -4.09
N ALA A 211 7.02 14.78 -3.88
CA ALA A 211 7.62 14.82 -2.54
C ALA A 211 6.91 15.82 -1.64
N ALA A 212 6.53 16.99 -2.18
CA ALA A 212 5.78 18.01 -1.44
C ALA A 212 4.40 17.49 -1.03
N TYR A 213 3.63 16.91 -1.95
CA TYR A 213 2.32 16.32 -1.62
C TYR A 213 2.45 15.12 -0.67
N ARG A 214 3.47 14.29 -0.82
CA ARG A 214 3.76 13.21 0.12
C ARG A 214 3.94 13.73 1.54
N TYR A 215 4.68 14.82 1.71
CA TYR A 215 4.84 15.47 3.01
C TYR A 215 3.49 15.97 3.56
N GLN A 216 2.66 16.61 2.72
CA GLN A 216 1.34 17.11 3.14
C GLN A 216 0.41 15.98 3.60
N PHE A 217 0.39 14.88 2.86
CA PHE A 217 -0.39 13.68 3.24
C PHE A 217 0.07 13.07 4.56
N GLN A 218 1.40 12.95 4.76
CA GLN A 218 1.96 12.46 6.01
C GLN A 218 1.67 13.38 7.19
N SER A 219 1.70 14.70 6.96
CA SER A 219 1.34 15.69 7.98
C SER A 219 -0.14 15.61 8.36
N ALA A 220 -1.03 15.46 7.38
CA ALA A 220 -2.46 15.27 7.61
C ALA A 220 -2.73 13.96 8.36
N ALA A 221 -2.08 12.88 7.95
CA ALA A 221 -2.18 11.58 8.61
C ALA A 221 -1.71 11.64 10.06
N LYS A 222 -0.55 12.24 10.31
CA LYS A 222 -0.01 12.44 11.66
C LYS A 222 -0.97 13.26 12.55
N TYR A 223 -1.56 14.33 12.00
CA TYR A 223 -2.55 15.14 12.71
C TYR A 223 -3.75 14.31 13.16
N ASN A 224 -4.19 13.38 12.33
CA ASN A 224 -5.33 12.48 12.59
C ASN A 224 -4.93 11.18 13.32
N GLY A 225 -3.68 11.01 13.76
CA GLY A 225 -3.21 9.79 14.42
C GLY A 225 -3.13 8.57 13.50
N ILE A 226 -3.03 8.77 12.18
CA ILE A 226 -2.99 7.70 11.18
C ILE A 226 -1.54 7.42 10.79
N GLU A 227 -1.10 6.18 10.97
CA GLU A 227 0.27 5.76 10.67
C GLU A 227 0.37 4.89 9.42
N GLY A 228 1.55 4.88 8.79
CA GLY A 228 1.87 3.99 7.67
C GLY A 228 1.18 4.36 6.35
N VAL A 229 0.66 5.59 6.21
CA VAL A 229 -0.03 6.07 5.00
C VAL A 229 0.76 7.16 4.28
N SER A 230 0.52 7.28 2.99
CA SER A 230 1.15 8.26 2.10
C SER A 230 0.25 8.48 0.88
N THR A 231 0.70 9.24 -0.11
CA THR A 231 -0.02 9.43 -1.39
C THR A 231 -0.39 8.11 -2.08
N HIS A 232 0.43 7.09 -1.97
CA HIS A 232 0.13 5.75 -2.51
C HIS A 232 -1.00 5.02 -1.78
N SER A 233 -1.37 5.46 -0.57
CA SER A 233 -2.45 4.84 0.21
C SER A 233 -3.81 4.99 -0.44
N THR A 234 -4.06 6.08 -1.18
CA THR A 234 -5.33 6.29 -1.89
C THR A 234 -5.55 5.23 -2.96
N ARG A 235 -4.53 4.99 -3.80
CA ARG A 235 -4.57 3.95 -4.84
C ARG A 235 -4.73 2.55 -4.24
N LYS A 236 -4.03 2.24 -3.15
CA LYS A 236 -4.20 0.98 -2.42
C LYS A 236 -5.59 0.84 -1.83
N SER A 237 -6.15 1.92 -1.30
CA SER A 237 -7.50 1.92 -0.74
C SER A 237 -8.57 1.70 -1.79
N PHE A 238 -8.43 2.27 -3.00
CA PHE A 238 -9.30 1.92 -4.12
C PHE A 238 -9.34 0.40 -4.33
N GLY A 239 -8.17 -0.25 -4.44
CA GLY A 239 -8.12 -1.69 -4.67
C GLY A 239 -8.68 -2.50 -3.51
N ARG A 240 -8.42 -2.10 -2.27
CA ARG A 240 -8.98 -2.74 -1.08
C ARG A 240 -10.50 -2.62 -1.04
N ILE A 241 -11.04 -1.42 -1.24
CA ILE A 241 -12.48 -1.16 -1.26
C ILE A 241 -13.15 -1.93 -2.40
N ALA A 242 -12.58 -1.85 -3.61
CA ALA A 242 -13.10 -2.57 -4.76
C ALA A 242 -13.13 -4.09 -4.52
N HIS A 243 -12.07 -4.64 -3.94
CA HIS A 243 -12.04 -6.07 -3.59
C HIS A 243 -13.06 -6.41 -2.50
N GLU A 244 -13.22 -5.60 -1.47
CA GLU A 244 -14.16 -5.88 -0.38
C GLU A 244 -15.62 -5.86 -0.87
N ILE A 245 -15.96 -4.91 -1.74
CA ILE A 245 -17.30 -4.80 -2.34
C ILE A 245 -17.58 -5.96 -3.29
N ASN A 246 -16.56 -6.40 -4.06
CA ASN A 246 -16.70 -7.41 -5.10
C ASN A 246 -16.00 -8.74 -4.73
N LYS A 247 -15.90 -9.09 -3.44
CA LYS A 247 -15.12 -10.24 -2.97
C LYS A 247 -15.59 -11.60 -3.46
N PHE A 248 -16.84 -11.70 -3.90
CA PHE A 248 -17.43 -12.92 -4.47
C PHE A 248 -17.40 -12.97 -6.00
N ASP A 249 -16.96 -11.88 -6.65
CA ASP A 249 -16.77 -11.87 -8.09
C ASP A 249 -15.38 -12.46 -8.43
N PRO A 250 -15.33 -13.59 -9.17
CA PRO A 250 -14.07 -14.24 -9.53
C PRO A 250 -13.20 -13.33 -10.42
N ASP A 251 -13.79 -12.39 -11.14
CA ASP A 251 -13.07 -11.49 -12.04
C ASP A 251 -12.56 -10.22 -11.34
N CYS A 252 -12.89 -10.00 -10.06
CA CYS A 252 -12.48 -8.82 -9.31
C CYS A 252 -10.95 -8.64 -9.28
N LEU A 253 -10.19 -9.68 -8.91
CA LEU A 253 -8.72 -9.59 -8.85
C LEU A 253 -8.06 -9.44 -10.23
N PRO A 254 -8.44 -10.19 -11.27
CA PRO A 254 -7.98 -9.94 -12.64
C PRO A 254 -8.28 -8.53 -13.13
N THR A 255 -9.46 -8.00 -12.84
CA THR A 255 -9.83 -6.61 -13.17
C THR A 255 -8.94 -5.61 -12.45
N LEU A 256 -8.71 -5.79 -11.15
CA LEU A 256 -7.80 -4.94 -10.36
C LEU A 256 -6.35 -5.03 -10.86
N GLN A 257 -5.89 -6.21 -11.27
CA GLN A 257 -4.58 -6.38 -11.90
C GLN A 257 -4.45 -5.51 -13.15
N THR A 258 -5.48 -5.51 -13.99
CA THR A 258 -5.53 -4.68 -15.21
C THR A 258 -5.56 -3.19 -14.85
N VAL A 259 -6.43 -2.76 -13.93
CA VAL A 259 -6.54 -1.37 -13.46
C VAL A 259 -5.22 -0.85 -12.90
N PHE A 260 -4.46 -1.67 -12.21
CA PHE A 260 -3.16 -1.29 -11.65
C PHE A 260 -1.98 -1.49 -12.61
N GLY A 261 -2.18 -2.11 -13.78
CA GLY A 261 -1.10 -2.43 -14.71
C GLY A 261 -0.08 -3.42 -14.12
N HIS A 262 -0.48 -4.28 -13.17
CA HIS A 262 0.42 -5.24 -12.57
C HIS A 262 0.68 -6.44 -13.51
N SER A 263 1.92 -6.94 -13.51
CA SER A 263 2.33 -8.08 -14.34
C SER A 263 1.70 -9.41 -13.89
N ASP A 264 1.39 -9.54 -12.60
CA ASP A 264 0.86 -10.76 -12.01
C ASP A 264 -0.15 -10.49 -10.87
N LEU A 265 -0.98 -11.50 -10.58
CA LEU A 265 -2.02 -11.43 -9.54
C LEU A 265 -1.44 -11.36 -8.12
N GLU A 266 -0.30 -12.00 -7.86
CA GLU A 266 0.32 -11.98 -6.53
C GLU A 266 0.77 -10.56 -6.17
N THR A 267 1.33 -9.83 -7.13
CA THR A 267 1.63 -8.40 -6.96
C THR A 267 0.38 -7.61 -6.59
N THR A 268 -0.76 -7.89 -7.22
CA THR A 268 -2.04 -7.23 -6.92
C THR A 268 -2.53 -7.55 -5.50
N LYS A 269 -2.52 -8.82 -5.09
CA LYS A 269 -2.90 -9.24 -3.73
C LYS A 269 -2.03 -8.61 -2.64
N ILE A 270 -0.71 -8.59 -2.86
CA ILE A 270 0.24 -7.94 -1.93
C ILE A 270 -0.01 -6.43 -1.89
N TYR A 271 -0.30 -5.82 -3.05
CA TYR A 271 -0.51 -4.40 -3.18
C TYR A 271 -1.71 -3.89 -2.37
N ILE A 272 -2.81 -4.62 -2.39
CA ILE A 272 -4.04 -4.27 -1.66
C ILE A 272 -4.07 -4.82 -0.22
N ASP A 273 -2.94 -5.30 0.28
CA ASP A 273 -2.71 -5.78 1.66
C ASP A 273 -3.57 -6.97 2.12
N ILE A 274 -4.28 -7.67 1.21
CA ILE A 274 -5.12 -8.83 1.56
C ILE A 274 -4.31 -9.94 2.25
N MET A 275 -3.10 -10.21 1.75
CA MET A 275 -2.27 -11.28 2.31
C MET A 275 -1.77 -10.96 3.71
N ALA A 276 -1.46 -9.69 3.99
CA ALA A 276 -1.00 -9.26 5.30
C ALA A 276 -2.11 -9.40 6.36
N GLU A 277 -3.34 -9.00 6.03
CA GLU A 277 -4.49 -9.11 6.95
C GLU A 277 -4.90 -10.56 7.20
N LYS A 278 -4.88 -11.40 6.15
CA LYS A 278 -5.13 -12.84 6.32
C LYS A 278 -4.06 -13.50 7.19
N ALA A 279 -2.79 -13.12 7.03
CA ALA A 279 -1.71 -13.61 7.86
C ALA A 279 -1.88 -13.14 9.32
N GLU A 280 -2.15 -11.86 9.56
CA GLU A 280 -2.39 -11.31 10.90
C GLU A 280 -3.57 -12.03 11.59
N LYS A 281 -4.68 -12.22 10.86
CA LYS A 281 -5.81 -12.99 11.38
C LYS A 281 -5.40 -14.42 11.75
N MET A 282 -4.65 -15.10 10.87
CA MET A 282 -4.19 -16.47 11.12
C MET A 282 -3.31 -16.54 12.38
N PHE A 283 -2.39 -15.59 12.59
CA PHE A 283 -1.58 -15.54 13.81
C PHE A 283 -2.44 -15.31 15.06
N ASN A 284 -3.43 -14.42 14.98
CA ASN A 284 -4.36 -14.17 16.07
C ASN A 284 -5.23 -15.40 16.40
N ASP A 285 -5.73 -16.10 15.38
CA ASP A 285 -6.52 -17.32 15.54
C ASP A 285 -5.69 -18.43 16.19
N VAL A 286 -4.43 -18.63 15.75
CA VAL A 286 -3.48 -19.56 16.38
C VAL A 286 -3.14 -19.14 17.81
N GLY A 287 -2.89 -17.86 18.05
CA GLY A 287 -2.61 -17.34 19.40
C GLY A 287 -3.78 -17.57 20.36
N LYS A 288 -5.01 -17.35 19.89
CA LYS A 288 -6.21 -17.65 20.67
C LYS A 288 -6.32 -19.15 20.97
N TYR A 289 -6.12 -20.00 19.96
CA TYR A 289 -6.14 -21.46 20.11
C TYR A 289 -5.17 -21.96 21.20
N ILE A 290 -3.93 -21.46 21.16
CA ILE A 290 -2.90 -21.78 22.18
C ILE A 290 -3.32 -21.28 23.57
N SER A 291 -3.86 -20.06 23.66
CA SER A 291 -4.35 -19.50 24.91
C SER A 291 -5.52 -20.28 25.50
N ASP A 292 -6.39 -20.84 24.67
CA ASP A 292 -7.51 -21.65 25.12
C ASP A 292 -7.01 -23.00 25.68
N ILE A 293 -6.00 -23.62 25.04
CA ILE A 293 -5.33 -24.82 25.59
C ILE A 293 -4.73 -24.54 26.97
N ASP A 294 -4.01 -23.43 27.14
CA ASP A 294 -3.37 -23.06 28.41
C ASP A 294 -4.39 -22.86 29.54
N LYS A 295 -5.60 -22.42 29.20
CA LYS A 295 -6.73 -22.28 30.13
C LYS A 295 -7.50 -23.59 30.36
N GLY A 296 -7.08 -24.71 29.76
CA GLY A 296 -7.76 -26.00 29.85
C GLY A 296 -9.06 -26.05 29.03
N ILE A 297 -9.27 -25.11 28.13
CA ILE A 297 -10.40 -25.10 27.20
C ILE A 297 -9.98 -25.93 26.00
N VAL A 298 -10.75 -26.98 25.67
CA VAL A 298 -10.53 -27.72 24.42
C VAL A 298 -10.99 -26.85 23.26
N PRO A 299 -10.08 -26.36 22.42
CA PRO A 299 -10.48 -25.49 21.31
C PRO A 299 -11.33 -26.31 20.33
N ALA A 300 -12.48 -25.77 19.97
CA ALA A 300 -13.44 -26.44 19.09
C ALA A 300 -13.01 -26.34 17.61
N ILE A 301 -11.89 -26.97 17.25
CA ILE A 301 -11.57 -27.22 15.82
C ILE A 301 -12.59 -28.20 15.23
N ASP A 302 -13.09 -29.12 16.05
CA ASP A 302 -14.07 -30.15 15.64
C ASP A 302 -15.52 -29.65 15.55
N ASN A 303 -15.80 -28.40 15.93
CA ASN A 303 -17.16 -27.83 15.97
C ASN A 303 -17.48 -26.82 14.86
N VAL A 304 -16.71 -26.76 13.78
CA VAL A 304 -17.26 -26.21 12.55
C VAL A 304 -18.24 -27.26 12.02
N PRO A 305 -19.55 -27.00 12.02
CA PRO A 305 -20.46 -27.93 11.43
C PRO A 305 -20.12 -28.09 9.94
N VAL A 306 -19.35 -29.12 9.63
CA VAL A 306 -19.11 -29.51 8.24
C VAL A 306 -20.37 -30.19 7.79
N ILE A 307 -21.19 -29.48 7.02
CA ILE A 307 -22.34 -30.07 6.36
C ILE A 307 -21.82 -30.74 5.09
N ALA A 308 -21.75 -32.07 5.11
CA ALA A 308 -21.44 -32.81 3.90
C ALA A 308 -22.69 -32.89 3.03
N LEU A 309 -22.61 -32.35 1.83
CA LEU A 309 -23.65 -32.42 0.80
C LEU A 309 -23.08 -33.07 -0.47
N LYS A 310 -23.89 -33.82 -1.18
CA LYS A 310 -23.53 -34.26 -2.53
C LYS A 310 -23.47 -33.04 -3.46
N THR A 311 -22.54 -33.03 -4.40
CA THR A 311 -22.31 -31.88 -5.31
C THR A 311 -23.58 -31.46 -6.07
N ASN A 312 -24.44 -32.42 -6.42
CA ASN A 312 -25.72 -32.15 -7.09
C ASN A 312 -26.72 -31.47 -6.16
N ASP A 313 -26.80 -31.89 -4.89
CA ASP A 313 -27.68 -31.29 -3.89
C ASP A 313 -27.27 -29.85 -3.58
N LEU A 314 -25.97 -29.59 -3.50
CA LEU A 314 -25.43 -28.22 -3.34
C LEU A 314 -25.81 -27.34 -4.56
N ARG A 315 -25.70 -27.87 -5.78
CA ARG A 315 -26.13 -27.14 -6.99
C ARG A 315 -27.60 -26.79 -6.97
N ASP A 316 -28.45 -27.74 -6.54
CA ASP A 316 -29.89 -27.53 -6.46
C ASP A 316 -30.24 -26.46 -5.41
N ILE A 317 -29.61 -26.50 -4.25
CA ILE A 317 -29.77 -25.47 -3.21
C ILE A 317 -29.35 -24.09 -3.72
N LEU A 318 -28.18 -23.99 -4.37
CA LEU A 318 -27.69 -22.72 -4.94
C LEU A 318 -28.61 -22.19 -6.04
N LYS A 319 -29.16 -23.09 -6.89
CA LYS A 319 -30.11 -22.71 -7.93
C LYS A 319 -31.43 -22.20 -7.32
N GLN A 320 -31.93 -22.83 -6.29
CA GLN A 320 -33.11 -22.39 -5.55
C GLN A 320 -32.87 -21.07 -4.86
N ALA A 321 -31.73 -20.91 -4.18
CA ALA A 321 -31.35 -19.64 -3.56
C ALA A 321 -31.30 -18.47 -4.59
N TYR A 322 -30.73 -18.73 -5.77
CA TYR A 322 -30.71 -17.76 -6.86
C TYR A 322 -32.11 -17.37 -7.34
N LEU A 323 -33.01 -18.38 -7.52
CA LEU A 323 -34.38 -18.14 -7.95
C LEU A 323 -35.19 -17.36 -6.90
N MET A 324 -35.06 -17.74 -5.62
CA MET A 324 -35.70 -17.04 -4.49
C MET A 324 -35.23 -15.58 -4.38
N GLY A 325 -33.91 -15.33 -4.51
CA GLY A 325 -33.37 -13.99 -4.50
C GLY A 325 -33.89 -13.14 -5.66
N ARG A 326 -34.05 -13.74 -6.84
CA ARG A 326 -34.55 -13.05 -8.03
C ARG A 326 -36.06 -12.71 -7.96
N GLU A 327 -36.86 -13.56 -7.32
CA GLU A 327 -38.30 -13.35 -7.15
C GLU A 327 -38.64 -12.36 -6.02
N ASN A 328 -37.75 -12.19 -5.03
CA ASN A 328 -38.00 -11.44 -3.82
C ASN A 328 -37.25 -10.10 -3.73
N ILE A 329 -36.70 -9.57 -4.84
CA ILE A 329 -36.01 -8.26 -4.88
C ILE A 329 -36.85 -7.09 -4.31
N ASN A 330 -38.16 -7.27 -4.10
CA ASN A 330 -39.10 -6.24 -3.61
C ASN A 330 -39.79 -6.57 -2.28
N LYS A 331 -39.39 -7.60 -1.56
CA LYS A 331 -40.03 -7.96 -0.28
C LYS A 331 -38.98 -8.16 0.80
N ASN A 332 -39.12 -7.44 1.92
CA ASN A 332 -38.30 -7.54 3.14
C ASN A 332 -38.49 -8.91 3.86
N ASN A 333 -38.21 -10.02 3.18
CA ASN A 333 -38.41 -11.39 3.69
C ASN A 333 -37.11 -12.20 3.75
N ASP A 334 -35.97 -11.56 3.98
CA ASP A 334 -34.65 -12.20 4.02
C ASP A 334 -34.57 -13.32 5.06
N ILE A 335 -35.27 -13.19 6.20
CA ILE A 335 -35.32 -14.19 7.26
C ILE A 335 -36.07 -15.45 6.81
N GLU A 336 -37.18 -15.29 6.08
CA GLU A 336 -37.98 -16.40 5.60
C GLU A 336 -37.26 -17.23 4.51
N ILE A 337 -36.56 -16.51 3.60
CA ILE A 337 -35.67 -17.11 2.57
C ILE A 337 -34.55 -17.88 3.25
N MET A 338 -33.90 -17.29 4.25
CA MET A 338 -32.84 -17.95 5.01
C MET A 338 -33.32 -19.22 5.70
N ASN A 339 -34.48 -19.17 6.35
CA ASN A 339 -35.06 -20.34 7.02
C ASN A 339 -35.43 -21.46 6.04
N GLN A 340 -35.95 -21.13 4.85
CA GLN A 340 -36.23 -22.11 3.80
C GLN A 340 -34.93 -22.74 3.27
N LEU A 341 -33.88 -21.98 3.03
CA LEU A 341 -32.58 -22.49 2.60
C LEU A 341 -31.93 -23.38 3.66
N LEU A 342 -32.01 -23.02 4.94
CA LEU A 342 -31.51 -23.82 6.05
C LEU A 342 -32.27 -25.16 6.15
N SER A 343 -33.60 -25.17 6.00
CA SER A 343 -34.39 -26.37 5.97
C SER A 343 -33.97 -27.30 4.83
N MET A 344 -33.71 -26.77 3.64
CA MET A 344 -33.24 -27.58 2.49
C MET A 344 -31.84 -28.19 2.73
N VAL A 345 -30.97 -27.47 3.44
CA VAL A 345 -29.65 -27.98 3.82
C VAL A 345 -29.77 -29.13 4.81
N ASP A 346 -30.64 -28.99 5.82
CA ASP A 346 -30.84 -30.01 6.84
C ASP A 346 -31.48 -31.30 6.26
N GLU A 347 -32.43 -31.17 5.33
CA GLU A 347 -33.06 -32.31 4.65
C GLU A 347 -32.07 -33.09 3.78
N LYS A 348 -31.07 -32.47 3.22
CA LYS A 348 -30.07 -33.08 2.31
C LYS A 348 -28.75 -33.42 2.99
N ARG A 349 -28.66 -33.24 4.31
CA ARG A 349 -27.48 -33.54 5.11
C ARG A 349 -27.18 -35.05 5.06
N ILE A 350 -25.94 -35.38 4.73
CA ILE A 350 -25.46 -36.76 4.81
C ILE A 350 -25.13 -37.05 6.28
N SER A 351 -25.77 -38.07 6.83
CA SER A 351 -25.52 -38.54 8.21
C SER A 351 -24.16 -39.22 8.34
#